data_22b861dc602fdc408af14203d919cd67
#
_entry.id   22b861dc602fdc408af14203d919cd67
#
_cell.length_a   1.000
_cell.length_b   1.000
_cell.length_c   1.000
_cell.angle_alpha   90.00
_cell.angle_beta   90.00
_cell.angle_gamma   90.00
#
_symmetry.space_group_name_H-M   'P 1'
#
loop_
_entity.id
_entity.type
_entity.pdbx_description
1 polymer ?
#
loop_
_entity_poly.entity_id
_entity_poly.type
_entity_poly.pdbx_seq_one_letter_code
_entity_poly.pdbx_strand_id
1 'polypeptide(L)'
;DRTEIELPAIQREVLALLKKNGKKTVFVNFSGSAMAIVPETQNCDAILQAWYPGQAGGTAVADVLFGDYNPAGRLPITFYKSMQQLPDYEDYSMKGRTYRFMTETPLYPFGYGLSYTRFSYGKATLNQSKLTKGEKAILTIPVSNVGQRDGEEVVQVYICRPDDKEGPQKTLRGFQRVSIAKGKTQNV
;
A
#
# COMPACT_ATOMS: atom_id res chain seq x y z
N ASP A 1 23.89 10.55 3.79
CA ASP A 1 22.80 9.71 4.31
C ASP A 1 21.84 10.58 5.13
N ARG A 2 20.57 10.23 5.13
CA ARG A 2 19.56 10.95 5.92
C ARG A 2 19.47 10.34 7.31
N THR A 3 19.38 11.17 8.30
CA THR A 3 19.15 10.77 9.71
C THR A 3 17.66 10.78 10.07
N GLU A 4 16.79 11.31 9.17
CA GLU A 4 15.35 11.43 9.36
C GLU A 4 14.62 10.93 8.12
N ILE A 5 13.41 10.41 8.30
CA ILE A 5 12.54 9.92 7.23
C ILE A 5 11.39 10.88 6.92
N GLU A 6 11.34 12.02 7.57
CA GLU A 6 10.34 13.06 7.40
C GLU A 6 10.63 13.94 6.17
N LEU A 7 9.63 14.70 5.75
CA LEU A 7 9.82 15.78 4.80
C LEU A 7 10.65 16.91 5.43
N PRO A 8 11.42 17.66 4.63
CA PRO A 8 12.05 18.90 5.08
C PRO A 8 11.03 19.86 5.70
N ALA A 9 11.41 20.54 6.80
CA ALA A 9 10.51 21.42 7.57
C ALA A 9 9.79 22.44 6.70
N ILE A 10 10.52 23.09 5.79
CA ILE A 10 9.94 24.10 4.89
C ILE A 10 8.82 23.53 3.99
N GLN A 11 8.93 22.29 3.54
CA GLN A 11 7.87 21.66 2.74
C GLN A 11 6.63 21.39 3.59
N ARG A 12 6.80 20.95 4.84
CA ARG A 12 5.71 20.79 5.80
C ARG A 12 5.00 22.10 6.11
N GLU A 13 5.75 23.17 6.32
CA GLU A 13 5.20 24.50 6.57
C GLU A 13 4.34 24.98 5.41
N VAL A 14 4.78 24.79 4.17
CA VAL A 14 4.00 25.14 2.97
C VAL A 14 2.68 24.39 2.94
N LEU A 15 2.69 23.08 3.15
CA LEU A 15 1.46 22.26 3.15
C LEU A 15 0.50 22.66 4.28
N ALA A 16 1.02 22.93 5.48
CA ALA A 16 0.24 23.42 6.61
C ALA A 16 -0.37 24.81 6.33
N LEU A 17 0.37 25.70 5.68
CA LEU A 17 -0.09 27.03 5.31
C LEU A 17 -1.21 26.96 4.26
N LEU A 18 -1.09 26.09 3.26
CA LEU A 18 -2.14 25.85 2.26
C LEU A 18 -3.42 25.37 2.93
N LYS A 19 -3.32 24.40 3.85
CA LYS A 19 -4.46 23.93 4.65
C LYS A 19 -5.11 25.04 5.48
N LYS A 20 -4.29 25.81 6.19
CA LYS A 20 -4.77 26.94 7.00
C LYS A 20 -5.53 27.97 6.17
N ASN A 21 -5.14 28.18 4.92
CA ASN A 21 -5.82 29.08 3.99
C ASN A 21 -6.95 28.42 3.18
N GLY A 22 -7.42 27.25 3.59
CA GLY A 22 -8.54 26.55 2.98
C GLY A 22 -8.31 26.06 1.54
N LYS A 23 -7.05 25.90 1.12
CA LYS A 23 -6.73 25.46 -0.23
C LYS A 23 -6.84 23.94 -0.33
N LYS A 24 -7.52 23.47 -1.37
CA LYS A 24 -7.52 22.04 -1.74
C LYS A 24 -6.14 21.65 -2.24
N THR A 25 -5.55 20.65 -1.61
CA THR A 25 -4.16 20.27 -1.83
C THR A 25 -4.01 18.79 -2.10
N VAL A 26 -3.35 18.45 -3.20
CA VAL A 26 -2.87 17.11 -3.48
C VAL A 26 -1.35 17.09 -3.33
N PHE A 27 -0.84 16.25 -2.47
CA PHE A 27 0.58 16.06 -2.29
C PHE A 27 1.08 14.92 -3.19
N VAL A 28 1.91 15.24 -4.17
CA VAL A 28 2.58 14.25 -5.03
C VAL A 28 3.99 14.04 -4.50
N ASN A 29 4.22 12.88 -3.89
CA ASN A 29 5.50 12.54 -3.28
C ASN A 29 6.40 11.76 -4.25
N PHE A 30 7.52 12.35 -4.62
CA PHE A 30 8.59 11.70 -5.37
C PHE A 30 9.69 11.29 -4.39
N SER A 31 9.70 10.02 -4.00
CA SER A 31 10.72 9.47 -3.10
C SER A 31 10.99 8.01 -3.41
N GLY A 32 12.23 7.56 -3.28
CA GLY A 32 12.62 6.17 -3.49
C GLY A 32 12.45 5.28 -2.26
N SER A 33 12.02 5.85 -1.12
CA SER A 33 11.83 5.13 0.13
C SER A 33 10.57 5.59 0.85
N ALA A 34 10.19 4.87 1.90
CA ALA A 34 9.12 5.28 2.81
C ALA A 34 9.47 6.60 3.48
N MET A 35 8.49 7.49 3.58
CA MET A 35 8.57 8.77 4.28
C MET A 35 7.57 8.76 5.45
N ALA A 36 7.97 9.35 6.58
CA ALA A 36 7.06 9.59 7.70
C ALA A 36 6.26 10.88 7.42
N ILE A 37 5.09 10.71 6.83
CA ILE A 37 4.23 11.80 6.32
C ILE A 37 2.93 11.94 7.12
N VAL A 38 2.97 11.69 8.44
CA VAL A 38 1.78 11.81 9.30
C VAL A 38 1.15 13.21 9.24
N PRO A 39 1.90 14.32 9.36
CA PRO A 39 1.30 15.67 9.24
C PRO A 39 0.68 15.91 7.86
N GLU A 40 1.25 15.38 6.80
CA GLU A 40 0.78 15.53 5.42
C GLU A 40 -0.57 14.84 5.21
N THR A 41 -0.83 13.71 5.92
CA THR A 41 -2.16 13.05 5.89
C THR A 41 -3.27 13.93 6.47
N GLN A 42 -2.93 14.89 7.32
CA GLN A 42 -3.87 15.82 7.94
C GLN A 42 -3.99 17.14 7.15
N ASN A 43 -2.91 17.54 6.50
CA ASN A 43 -2.81 18.82 5.79
C ASN A 43 -3.22 18.75 4.31
N CYS A 44 -3.21 17.55 3.71
CA CYS A 44 -3.56 17.36 2.31
C CYS A 44 -4.89 16.62 2.14
N ASP A 45 -5.63 16.93 1.08
CA ASP A 45 -6.88 16.26 0.73
C ASP A 45 -6.63 14.91 0.06
N ALA A 46 -5.49 14.75 -0.62
CA ALA A 46 -5.03 13.50 -1.20
C ALA A 46 -3.49 13.44 -1.26
N ILE A 47 -2.97 12.21 -1.28
CA ILE A 47 -1.53 11.95 -1.40
C ILE A 47 -1.32 10.91 -2.50
N LEU A 48 -0.43 11.22 -3.44
CA LEU A 48 0.01 10.31 -4.50
C LEU A 48 1.50 9.99 -4.28
N GLN A 49 1.80 8.72 -4.02
CA GLN A 49 3.18 8.23 -3.98
C GLN A 49 3.62 7.85 -5.40
N ALA A 50 4.46 8.67 -6.00
CA ALA A 50 4.87 8.54 -7.40
C ALA A 50 6.24 7.86 -7.60
N TRP A 51 6.98 7.58 -6.54
CA TRP A 51 8.32 6.97 -6.59
C TRP A 51 9.28 7.76 -7.50
N TYR A 52 10.01 7.08 -8.37
CA TYR A 52 10.85 7.66 -9.44
C TYR A 52 10.25 7.24 -10.79
N PRO A 53 9.32 7.99 -11.34
CA PRO A 53 8.45 7.52 -12.43
C PRO A 53 9.08 7.55 -13.82
N GLY A 54 10.31 8.00 -13.96
CA GLY A 54 11.01 8.05 -15.25
C GLY A 54 10.47 9.11 -16.23
N GLN A 55 10.73 8.91 -17.52
CA GLN A 55 10.48 9.90 -18.59
C GLN A 55 8.99 10.30 -18.72
N ALA A 56 8.07 9.34 -18.63
CA ALA A 56 6.62 9.60 -18.77
C ALA A 56 5.95 9.96 -17.43
N GLY A 57 6.72 10.27 -16.39
CA GLY A 57 6.21 10.49 -15.04
C GLY A 57 5.22 11.63 -14.92
N GLY A 58 5.44 12.73 -15.62
CA GLY A 58 4.52 13.86 -15.63
C GLY A 58 3.15 13.48 -16.19
N THR A 59 3.11 12.79 -17.32
CA THR A 59 1.87 12.27 -17.93
C THR A 59 1.16 11.30 -16.99
N ALA A 60 1.88 10.31 -16.44
CA ALA A 60 1.29 9.32 -15.53
C ALA A 60 0.68 9.96 -14.27
N VAL A 61 1.34 10.97 -13.70
CA VAL A 61 0.80 11.73 -12.57
C VAL A 61 -0.44 12.53 -12.97
N ALA A 62 -0.42 13.20 -14.13
CA ALA A 62 -1.57 13.96 -14.65
C ALA A 62 -2.77 13.03 -14.88
N ASP A 63 -2.58 11.90 -15.55
CA ASP A 63 -3.65 10.94 -15.84
C ASP A 63 -4.34 10.45 -14.56
N VAL A 64 -3.56 10.23 -13.49
CA VAL A 64 -4.13 9.89 -12.18
C VAL A 64 -4.87 11.08 -11.59
N LEU A 65 -4.27 12.27 -11.53
CA LEU A 65 -4.85 13.44 -10.88
C LEU A 65 -6.15 13.89 -11.56
N PHE A 66 -6.22 13.84 -12.88
CA PHE A 66 -7.41 14.24 -13.66
C PHE A 66 -8.39 13.08 -13.89
N GLY A 67 -8.02 11.87 -13.51
CA GLY A 67 -8.91 10.71 -13.51
C GLY A 67 -8.98 9.97 -14.86
N ASP A 68 -8.07 10.24 -15.78
CA ASP A 68 -7.94 9.51 -17.04
C ASP A 68 -7.45 8.07 -16.79
N TYR A 69 -6.70 7.88 -15.73
CA TYR A 69 -6.27 6.57 -15.23
C TYR A 69 -6.75 6.33 -13.79
N ASN A 70 -7.37 5.17 -13.55
CA ASN A 70 -7.74 4.73 -12.20
C ASN A 70 -6.58 3.99 -11.54
N PRO A 71 -5.95 4.53 -10.47
CA PRO A 71 -4.77 3.92 -9.87
C PRO A 71 -5.07 2.56 -9.26
N ALA A 72 -4.16 1.60 -9.48
CA ALA A 72 -4.21 0.25 -8.92
C ALA A 72 -2.94 -0.12 -8.15
N GLY A 73 -1.99 0.81 -8.02
CA GLY A 73 -0.73 0.59 -7.31
C GLY A 73 -0.95 0.24 -5.84
N ARG A 74 -0.11 -0.66 -5.34
CA ARG A 74 -0.05 -1.03 -3.92
C ARG A 74 1.37 -0.81 -3.41
N LEU A 75 1.51 -0.32 -2.17
CA LEU A 75 2.81 -0.04 -1.58
C LEU A 75 3.65 -1.31 -1.47
N PRO A 76 4.87 -1.35 -2.05
CA PRO A 76 5.76 -2.49 -1.97
C PRO A 76 6.62 -2.49 -0.69
N ILE A 77 6.43 -1.52 0.18
CA ILE A 77 7.10 -1.37 1.47
C ILE A 77 6.13 -0.83 2.52
N THR A 78 6.49 -0.97 3.80
CA THR A 78 5.76 -0.40 4.93
C THR A 78 6.15 1.06 5.12
N PHE A 79 5.18 1.96 5.28
CA PHE A 79 5.40 3.36 5.64
C PHE A 79 5.24 3.53 7.15
N TYR A 80 6.28 4.00 7.81
CA TYR A 80 6.32 4.22 9.25
C TYR A 80 5.73 5.59 9.62
N LYS A 81 5.26 5.73 10.86
CA LYS A 81 4.76 7.01 11.38
C LYS A 81 5.91 7.96 11.72
N SER A 82 7.03 7.40 12.18
CA SER A 82 8.22 8.15 12.59
C SER A 82 9.43 7.22 12.70
N MET A 83 10.60 7.81 12.92
CA MET A 83 11.84 7.08 13.21
C MET A 83 11.73 6.16 14.43
N GLN A 84 10.92 6.51 15.43
CA GLN A 84 10.76 5.71 16.66
C GLN A 84 10.19 4.31 16.40
N GLN A 85 9.54 4.10 15.27
CA GLN A 85 9.06 2.77 14.86
C GLN A 85 10.14 1.90 14.21
N LEU A 86 11.34 2.44 13.99
CA LEU A 86 12.46 1.70 13.43
C LEU A 86 13.37 1.22 14.56
N PRO A 87 13.86 -0.03 14.52
CA PRO A 87 14.94 -0.48 15.37
C PRO A 87 16.22 0.33 15.15
N ASP A 88 17.17 0.22 16.08
CA ASP A 88 18.47 0.84 15.97
C ASP A 88 19.12 0.56 14.59
N TYR A 89 19.88 1.53 14.09
CA TYR A 89 20.53 1.41 12.79
C TYR A 89 21.53 0.25 12.73
N GLU A 90 22.19 -0.07 13.85
CA GLU A 90 23.15 -1.16 13.95
C GLU A 90 22.50 -2.53 14.18
N ASP A 91 21.18 -2.57 14.47
CA ASP A 91 20.44 -3.83 14.59
C ASP A 91 20.05 -4.36 13.21
N TYR A 92 20.75 -5.35 12.73
CA TYR A 92 20.47 -6.03 11.43
C TYR A 92 19.44 -7.16 11.55
N SER A 93 18.85 -7.39 12.72
CA SER A 93 17.77 -8.35 12.86
C SER A 93 16.51 -7.89 12.13
N MET A 94 15.63 -8.82 11.79
CA MET A 94 14.33 -8.48 11.18
C MET A 94 13.25 -8.20 12.24
N LYS A 95 13.54 -8.34 13.50
CA LYS A 95 12.60 -8.13 14.59
C LYS A 95 12.07 -6.70 14.59
N GLY A 96 10.75 -6.55 14.67
CA GLY A 96 10.09 -5.24 14.64
C GLY A 96 10.08 -4.53 13.29
N ARG A 97 10.66 -5.14 12.24
CA ARG A 97 10.74 -4.53 10.89
C ARG A 97 9.68 -5.07 9.95
N THR A 98 9.25 -4.23 9.04
CA THR A 98 8.35 -4.55 7.91
C THR A 98 7.01 -5.17 8.33
N TYR A 99 6.11 -5.37 7.38
CA TYR A 99 4.81 -6.03 7.59
C TYR A 99 4.92 -7.46 8.14
N ARG A 100 6.12 -8.06 8.07
CA ARG A 100 6.34 -9.44 8.53
C ARG A 100 6.52 -9.54 10.04
N PHE A 101 7.19 -8.56 10.65
CA PHE A 101 7.61 -8.64 12.06
C PHE A 101 7.22 -7.43 12.91
N MET A 102 6.70 -6.37 12.28
CA MET A 102 6.27 -5.17 12.99
C MET A 102 4.94 -5.43 13.72
N THR A 103 4.92 -5.22 15.01
CA THR A 103 3.73 -5.38 15.86
C THR A 103 2.91 -4.09 15.98
N GLU A 104 3.56 -2.94 15.85
CA GLU A 104 2.91 -1.65 15.88
C GLU A 104 2.16 -1.36 14.57
N THR A 105 1.12 -0.53 14.66
CA THR A 105 0.38 -0.08 13.48
C THR A 105 1.21 0.95 12.73
N PRO A 106 1.63 0.68 11.47
CA PRO A 106 2.35 1.64 10.65
C PRO A 106 1.43 2.79 10.18
N LEU A 107 2.00 3.78 9.50
CA LEU A 107 1.21 4.81 8.82
C LEU A 107 0.41 4.19 7.66
N TYR A 108 1.11 3.49 6.77
CA TYR A 108 0.50 2.68 5.71
C TYR A 108 1.17 1.31 5.65
N PRO A 109 0.42 0.21 5.72
CA PRO A 109 1.01 -1.12 5.64
C PRO A 109 1.48 -1.44 4.21
N PHE A 110 2.42 -2.39 4.13
CA PHE A 110 2.73 -3.07 2.86
C PHE A 110 1.45 -3.55 2.16
N GLY A 111 1.36 -3.37 0.86
CA GLY A 111 0.19 -3.76 0.07
C GLY A 111 -0.97 -2.78 0.10
N TYR A 112 -0.86 -1.66 0.83
CA TYR A 112 -1.88 -0.62 0.88
C TYR A 112 -1.93 0.19 -0.41
N GLY A 113 -3.13 0.62 -0.80
CA GLY A 113 -3.38 1.56 -1.90
C GLY A 113 -4.86 1.76 -2.11
N LEU A 114 -5.23 2.89 -2.71
CA LEU A 114 -6.60 3.27 -3.00
C LEU A 114 -6.89 3.17 -4.50
N SER A 115 -8.16 3.13 -4.85
CA SER A 115 -8.67 3.16 -6.22
C SER A 115 -9.83 4.14 -6.30
N TYR A 116 -10.15 4.64 -7.50
CA TYR A 116 -11.34 5.46 -7.75
C TYR A 116 -12.62 4.61 -7.86
N THR A 117 -12.50 3.29 -7.71
CA THR A 117 -13.63 2.36 -7.59
C THR A 117 -13.52 1.57 -6.28
N ARG A 118 -14.46 0.67 -6.01
CA ARG A 118 -14.47 -0.17 -4.81
C ARG A 118 -14.58 -1.63 -5.20
N PHE A 119 -13.80 -2.47 -4.54
CA PHE A 119 -13.83 -3.91 -4.72
C PHE A 119 -14.37 -4.58 -3.46
N SER A 120 -15.14 -5.64 -3.65
CA SER A 120 -15.65 -6.51 -2.60
C SER A 120 -15.15 -7.92 -2.83
N TYR A 121 -14.66 -8.55 -1.78
CA TYR A 121 -14.15 -9.92 -1.80
C TYR A 121 -15.22 -10.87 -1.29
N GLY A 122 -15.51 -11.91 -2.06
CA GLY A 122 -16.40 -12.97 -1.65
C GLY A 122 -15.68 -14.02 -0.77
N LYS A 123 -16.35 -15.14 -0.54
CA LYS A 123 -15.78 -16.23 0.26
C LYS A 123 -14.66 -16.93 -0.52
N ALA A 124 -13.47 -16.94 0.05
CA ALA A 124 -12.34 -17.70 -0.50
C ALA A 124 -12.57 -19.21 -0.32
N THR A 125 -12.15 -19.99 -1.30
CA THR A 125 -12.21 -21.45 -1.29
C THR A 125 -10.85 -22.04 -1.62
N LEU A 126 -10.47 -23.11 -0.93
CA LEU A 126 -9.29 -23.91 -1.23
C LEU A 126 -9.73 -25.21 -1.88
N ASN A 127 -8.99 -25.67 -2.88
CA ASN A 127 -9.24 -26.96 -3.52
C ASN A 127 -9.03 -28.14 -2.56
N GLN A 128 -8.20 -27.97 -1.54
CA GLN A 128 -7.91 -28.96 -0.50
C GLN A 128 -7.46 -28.30 0.79
N SER A 129 -7.81 -28.89 1.94
CA SER A 129 -7.48 -28.36 3.26
C SER A 129 -6.21 -28.95 3.88
N LYS A 130 -5.70 -30.03 3.32
CA LYS A 130 -4.45 -30.71 3.74
C LYS A 130 -3.53 -30.81 2.54
N LEU A 131 -2.26 -30.52 2.76
CA LEU A 131 -1.21 -30.55 1.74
C LEU A 131 -0.06 -31.41 2.22
N THR A 132 0.42 -32.29 1.37
CA THR A 132 1.68 -33.00 1.54
C THR A 132 2.83 -32.12 1.00
N LYS A 133 4.03 -32.34 1.49
CA LYS A 133 5.22 -31.64 0.99
C LYS A 133 5.34 -31.80 -0.53
N GLY A 134 5.40 -30.67 -1.24
CA GLY A 134 5.50 -30.61 -2.70
C GLY A 134 4.16 -30.42 -3.43
N GLU A 135 3.02 -30.57 -2.77
CA GLU A 135 1.71 -30.27 -3.35
C GLU A 135 1.43 -28.77 -3.39
N LYS A 136 0.52 -28.37 -4.28
CA LYS A 136 0.08 -26.97 -4.46
C LYS A 136 -1.37 -26.84 -4.01
N ALA A 137 -1.65 -25.79 -3.23
CA ALA A 137 -3.01 -25.35 -3.00
C ALA A 137 -3.43 -24.37 -4.10
N ILE A 138 -4.70 -24.47 -4.50
CA ILE A 138 -5.37 -23.49 -5.34
C ILE A 138 -6.39 -22.75 -4.47
N LEU A 139 -6.16 -21.47 -4.28
CA LEU A 139 -7.08 -20.56 -3.61
C LEU A 139 -7.89 -19.84 -4.69
N THR A 140 -9.19 -19.88 -4.60
CA THR A 140 -10.08 -19.14 -5.49
C THR A 140 -10.93 -18.18 -4.69
N ILE A 141 -11.01 -16.92 -5.13
CA ILE A 141 -11.81 -15.90 -4.48
C ILE A 141 -12.57 -15.06 -5.51
N PRO A 142 -13.89 -14.90 -5.37
CA PRO A 142 -14.65 -13.96 -6.19
C PRO A 142 -14.32 -12.52 -5.78
N VAL A 143 -13.94 -11.69 -6.74
CA VAL A 143 -13.69 -10.26 -6.55
C VAL A 143 -14.67 -9.49 -7.42
N SER A 144 -15.46 -8.62 -6.81
CA SER A 144 -16.51 -7.83 -7.46
C SER A 144 -16.14 -6.35 -7.46
N ASN A 145 -16.24 -5.68 -8.59
CA ASN A 145 -16.19 -4.23 -8.65
C ASN A 145 -17.59 -3.66 -8.34
N VAL A 146 -17.74 -3.17 -7.12
CA VAL A 146 -19.01 -2.61 -6.60
C VAL A 146 -19.06 -1.07 -6.70
N GLY A 147 -18.07 -0.45 -7.32
CA GLY A 147 -18.02 0.98 -7.54
C GLY A 147 -18.61 1.41 -8.89
N GLN A 148 -18.31 2.65 -9.30
CA GLN A 148 -18.94 3.28 -10.46
C GLN A 148 -18.01 3.41 -11.69
N ARG A 149 -16.78 2.90 -11.61
CA ARG A 149 -15.76 2.94 -12.66
C ARG A 149 -15.13 1.57 -12.85
N ASP A 150 -14.66 1.30 -14.04
CA ASP A 150 -13.76 0.18 -14.29
C ASP A 150 -12.48 0.37 -13.49
N GLY A 151 -11.86 -0.70 -13.08
CA GLY A 151 -10.63 -0.62 -12.31
C GLY A 151 -9.90 -1.93 -12.21
N GLU A 152 -8.69 -1.83 -11.69
CA GLU A 152 -7.85 -2.99 -11.44
C GLU A 152 -7.64 -3.15 -9.93
N GLU A 153 -7.63 -4.39 -9.49
CA GLU A 153 -7.34 -4.77 -8.12
C GLU A 153 -6.09 -5.65 -8.08
N VAL A 154 -5.28 -5.49 -7.04
CA VAL A 154 -4.15 -6.38 -6.76
C VAL A 154 -4.55 -7.29 -5.60
N VAL A 155 -5.03 -8.46 -5.94
CA VAL A 155 -5.37 -9.51 -4.97
C VAL A 155 -4.07 -10.05 -4.37
N GLN A 156 -4.00 -10.10 -3.03
CA GLN A 156 -2.79 -10.50 -2.30
C GLN A 156 -3.13 -11.65 -1.36
N VAL A 157 -2.32 -12.69 -1.39
CA VAL A 157 -2.48 -13.88 -0.54
C VAL A 157 -1.35 -13.97 0.46
N TYR A 158 -1.69 -13.99 1.73
CA TYR A 158 -0.74 -14.09 2.84
C TYR A 158 -0.93 -15.38 3.61
N ILE A 159 0.18 -15.99 4.03
CA ILE A 159 0.18 -17.10 4.97
C ILE A 159 0.57 -16.58 6.35
N CYS A 160 -0.23 -16.94 7.34
CA CYS A 160 0.04 -16.72 8.76
C CYS A 160 0.27 -18.07 9.44
N ARG A 161 1.17 -18.11 10.43
CA ARG A 161 1.42 -19.26 11.29
C ARG A 161 1.25 -18.83 12.74
N PRO A 162 0.02 -18.90 13.30
CA PRO A 162 -0.28 -18.35 14.63
C PRO A 162 0.53 -19.00 15.76
N ASP A 163 0.97 -20.25 15.56
CA ASP A 163 1.74 -21.02 16.57
C ASP A 163 3.23 -20.70 16.56
N ASP A 164 3.73 -20.04 15.51
CA ASP A 164 5.15 -19.66 15.37
C ASP A 164 5.36 -18.25 15.96
N LYS A 165 5.70 -18.18 17.25
CA LYS A 165 5.84 -16.92 17.98
C LYS A 165 7.08 -16.10 17.56
N GLU A 166 8.10 -16.76 17.04
CA GLU A 166 9.35 -16.13 16.59
C GLU A 166 9.33 -15.85 15.07
N GLY A 167 8.41 -16.46 14.36
CA GLY A 167 8.27 -16.31 12.91
C GLY A 167 7.53 -15.05 12.50
N PRO A 168 7.43 -14.82 11.18
CA PRO A 168 6.71 -13.67 10.65
C PRO A 168 5.21 -13.77 10.93
N GLN A 169 4.58 -12.66 11.32
CA GLN A 169 3.13 -12.56 11.52
C GLN A 169 2.35 -12.98 10.28
N LYS A 170 2.83 -12.57 9.11
CA LYS A 170 2.31 -12.98 7.81
C LYS A 170 3.38 -12.88 6.73
N THR A 171 3.25 -13.69 5.70
CA THR A 171 4.16 -13.68 4.55
C THR A 171 3.36 -13.69 3.27
N LEU A 172 3.59 -12.73 2.37
CA LEU A 172 3.02 -12.72 1.03
C LEU A 172 3.49 -13.99 0.27
N ARG A 173 2.54 -14.74 -0.27
CA ARG A 173 2.80 -15.97 -1.04
C ARG A 173 2.32 -15.93 -2.47
N GLY A 174 1.41 -15.03 -2.77
CA GLY A 174 0.95 -14.81 -4.12
C GLY A 174 0.27 -13.46 -4.26
N PHE A 175 0.30 -12.93 -5.45
CA PHE A 175 -0.50 -11.76 -5.82
C PHE A 175 -0.85 -11.83 -7.30
N GLN A 176 -1.98 -11.24 -7.63
CA GLN A 176 -2.43 -11.13 -9.02
C GLN A 176 -3.13 -9.80 -9.23
N ARG A 177 -2.75 -9.08 -10.28
CA ARG A 177 -3.46 -7.89 -10.73
C ARG A 177 -4.53 -8.32 -11.73
N VAL A 178 -5.77 -7.87 -11.48
CA VAL A 178 -6.94 -8.23 -12.29
C VAL A 178 -7.72 -6.98 -12.67
N SER A 179 -8.14 -6.89 -13.91
CA SER A 179 -9.04 -5.86 -14.41
C SER A 179 -10.47 -6.30 -14.25
N ILE A 180 -11.30 -5.52 -13.57
CA ILE A 180 -12.71 -5.84 -13.33
C ILE A 180 -13.57 -4.63 -13.73
N ALA A 181 -14.40 -4.81 -14.75
CA ALA A 181 -15.31 -3.80 -15.19
C ALA A 181 -16.36 -3.49 -14.11
N LYS A 182 -16.88 -2.27 -14.11
CA LYS A 182 -17.95 -1.81 -13.23
C LYS A 182 -19.09 -2.82 -13.16
N GLY A 183 -19.50 -3.19 -11.94
CA GLY A 183 -20.61 -4.13 -11.70
C GLY A 183 -20.31 -5.59 -12.05
N LYS A 184 -19.07 -5.94 -12.41
CA LYS A 184 -18.68 -7.33 -12.74
C LYS A 184 -17.97 -7.99 -11.58
N THR A 185 -18.00 -9.33 -11.61
CA THR A 185 -17.30 -10.20 -10.67
C THR A 185 -16.37 -11.13 -11.45
N GLN A 186 -15.19 -11.35 -10.94
CA GLN A 186 -14.20 -12.27 -11.49
C GLN A 186 -13.68 -13.19 -10.39
N ASN A 187 -13.53 -14.47 -10.68
CA ASN A 187 -12.81 -15.42 -9.82
C ASN A 187 -11.30 -15.27 -10.07
N VAL A 188 -10.57 -15.11 -9.02
CA VAL A 188 -9.12 -14.95 -9.01
C VAL A 188 -8.49 -16.10 -8.25
#